data_18523648c8f8524b3c4f4398e68753f3
#
_entry.id   18523648c8f8524b3c4f4398e68753f3
#
_cell.length_a   1.000
_cell.length_b   1.000
_cell.length_c   1.000
_cell.angle_alpha   90.00
_cell.angle_beta   90.00
_cell.angle_gamma   90.00
#
_symmetry.space_group_name_H-M   'P 1'
#
loop_
_entity.id
_entity.type
_entity.pdbx_description
1 polymer ?
#
loop_
_entity_poly.entity_id
_entity_poly.type
_entity_poly.pdbx_seq_one_letter_code
_entity_poly.pdbx_strand_id
1 'polypeptide(L)'
;MNKFLNLTIGSLMFLSVAFSQSALFLLIAPGARAGGMGEAQVALADDSYATYWNPAGLGFQSGYEVSGMHVNWLPGLVDDMYYDFLAGRAPVEGLGVFGGHIIYLNAGEQQYTDANGTSLGTFLTYFSSGAISYATMISENSSVGFNFKILYQHLTDKNVGTEKTKGTATNFGFDVGYLSKGYLGGKLDLGAMVANLGPKVIFNDKEQADPLPTNLKLGFNMRVYDSKYNRLNVVYDVNKLLVGEYASMDWDGDLKIGGYNEDGNEDPSGNYNKDGQNEIAHTDSWWKGIFTSFLDDWYLGGDRNMDDDRVIGGYGPDSSAVEGGLYGNNGLLEVGNSDDRSPADEFKS
;
A
#
# COMPACT_ATOMS: atom_id res chain seq x y z
N MET A 1 -33.16 -14.78 3.40
CA MET A 1 -32.64 -13.44 3.15
C MET A 1 -31.66 -12.95 4.22
N ASN A 2 -31.80 -13.38 5.47
CA ASN A 2 -30.91 -12.89 6.56
C ASN A 2 -29.54 -13.59 6.70
N LYS A 3 -29.31 -14.75 6.07
CA LYS A 3 -28.02 -15.45 6.14
C LYS A 3 -26.96 -14.89 5.16
N PHE A 4 -27.39 -14.35 4.02
CA PHE A 4 -26.49 -13.68 3.08
C PHE A 4 -26.04 -12.30 3.57
N LEU A 5 -26.91 -11.57 4.27
CA LEU A 5 -26.58 -10.26 4.83
C LEU A 5 -25.57 -10.37 5.98
N ASN A 6 -25.67 -11.42 6.80
CA ASN A 6 -24.72 -11.66 7.89
C ASN A 6 -23.34 -12.14 7.38
N LEU A 7 -23.29 -12.82 6.22
CA LEU A 7 -22.03 -13.24 5.62
C LEU A 7 -21.25 -12.04 5.01
N THR A 8 -22.00 -11.08 4.43
CA THR A 8 -21.39 -9.85 3.86
C THR A 8 -20.91 -8.88 4.94
N ILE A 9 -21.60 -8.78 6.07
CA ILE A 9 -21.19 -7.95 7.21
C ILE A 9 -19.99 -8.61 7.95
N GLY A 10 -19.95 -9.94 8.04
CA GLY A 10 -18.82 -10.69 8.58
C GLY A 10 -17.53 -10.52 7.74
N SER A 11 -17.64 -10.50 6.41
CA SER A 11 -16.48 -10.29 5.51
C SER A 11 -15.92 -8.87 5.55
N LEU A 12 -16.72 -7.87 5.94
CA LEU A 12 -16.24 -6.48 6.08
C LEU A 12 -15.55 -6.19 7.42
N MET A 13 -15.69 -7.07 8.43
CA MET A 13 -15.03 -6.89 9.74
C MET A 13 -13.63 -7.50 9.81
N PHE A 14 -13.19 -8.29 8.83
CA PHE A 14 -11.86 -8.90 8.81
C PHE A 14 -10.79 -8.09 8.08
N LEU A 15 -11.08 -6.86 7.65
CA LEU A 15 -10.10 -5.99 6.98
C LEU A 15 -9.54 -4.88 7.89
N SER A 16 -9.35 -5.14 9.16
CA SER A 16 -8.68 -4.19 10.04
C SER A 16 -7.39 -4.75 10.64
N VAL A 17 -6.50 -5.26 9.80
CA VAL A 17 -5.08 -5.10 10.10
C VAL A 17 -4.78 -3.67 9.70
N ALA A 18 -4.91 -2.76 10.65
CA ALA A 18 -4.57 -1.36 10.45
C ALA A 18 -3.04 -1.29 10.31
N PHE A 19 -2.53 -1.49 9.10
CA PHE A 19 -1.21 -1.01 8.76
C PHE A 19 -1.28 0.51 8.92
N SER A 20 -0.66 1.03 9.96
CA SER A 20 -0.51 2.47 10.14
C SER A 20 0.43 2.96 9.05
N GLN A 21 -0.15 3.42 7.95
CA GLN A 21 0.58 4.06 6.85
C GLN A 21 0.01 5.44 6.66
N SER A 22 0.88 6.41 6.59
CA SER A 22 0.50 7.77 6.26
C SER A 22 0.39 7.97 4.75
N ALA A 23 -0.34 9.00 4.34
CA ALA A 23 -0.46 9.42 2.95
C ALA A 23 -1.10 8.37 2.01
N LEU A 24 -2.05 7.57 2.49
CA LEU A 24 -2.79 6.58 1.66
C LEU A 24 -3.50 7.20 0.46
N PHE A 25 -3.76 8.50 0.45
CA PHE A 25 -4.33 9.20 -0.70
C PHE A 25 -3.46 9.10 -1.96
N LEU A 26 -2.15 8.81 -1.82
CA LEU A 26 -1.24 8.56 -2.93
C LEU A 26 -1.53 7.23 -3.66
N LEU A 27 -2.27 6.32 -3.04
CA LEU A 27 -2.68 5.05 -3.64
C LEU A 27 -4.00 5.16 -4.41
N ILE A 28 -4.71 6.29 -4.31
CA ILE A 28 -5.92 6.52 -5.09
C ILE A 28 -5.56 6.66 -6.56
N ALA A 29 -6.00 5.71 -7.34
CA ALA A 29 -5.63 5.56 -8.75
C ALA A 29 -6.34 6.61 -9.64
N PRO A 30 -5.64 7.51 -10.34
CA PRO A 30 -6.24 8.46 -11.24
C PRO A 30 -6.50 7.87 -12.61
N GLY A 31 -7.55 8.36 -13.26
CA GLY A 31 -7.85 8.11 -14.66
C GLY A 31 -8.98 7.11 -14.90
N ALA A 32 -10.05 7.57 -15.57
CA ALA A 32 -11.19 6.72 -15.92
C ALA A 32 -10.79 5.52 -16.81
N ARG A 33 -9.80 5.72 -17.70
CA ARG A 33 -9.25 4.64 -18.54
C ARG A 33 -8.59 3.56 -17.67
N ALA A 34 -7.77 3.97 -16.71
CA ALA A 34 -7.10 3.06 -15.79
C ALA A 34 -8.12 2.29 -14.94
N GLY A 35 -9.10 2.98 -14.36
CA GLY A 35 -10.19 2.35 -13.62
C GLY A 35 -10.97 1.33 -14.44
N GLY A 36 -11.24 1.63 -15.72
CA GLY A 36 -11.90 0.70 -16.65
C GLY A 36 -11.07 -0.52 -17.04
N MET A 37 -9.75 -0.49 -16.81
CA MET A 37 -8.80 -1.59 -17.08
C MET A 37 -8.29 -2.29 -15.81
N GLY A 38 -8.98 -2.12 -14.67
CA GLY A 38 -8.56 -2.70 -13.40
C GLY A 38 -7.26 -2.11 -12.86
N GLU A 39 -6.96 -0.84 -13.22
CA GLU A 39 -5.77 -0.09 -12.79
C GLU A 39 -4.42 -0.64 -13.29
N ALA A 40 -4.43 -1.54 -14.26
CA ALA A 40 -3.23 -2.11 -14.86
C ALA A 40 -2.63 -1.15 -15.92
N GLN A 41 -1.63 -0.34 -15.54
CA GLN A 41 -1.06 0.72 -16.36
C GLN A 41 0.48 0.78 -16.36
N VAL A 42 1.15 0.02 -15.50
CA VAL A 42 2.61 0.15 -15.27
C VAL A 42 3.43 -0.11 -16.53
N ALA A 43 3.02 -1.07 -17.37
CA ALA A 43 3.66 -1.37 -18.64
C ALA A 43 3.02 -0.64 -19.84
N LEU A 44 1.85 -0.03 -19.67
CA LEU A 44 1.16 0.69 -20.73
C LEU A 44 1.56 2.17 -20.77
N ALA A 45 1.40 2.92 -19.70
CA ALA A 45 1.85 4.29 -19.39
C ALA A 45 2.10 5.18 -20.62
N ASP A 46 1.07 5.35 -21.49
CA ASP A 46 1.19 5.92 -22.84
C ASP A 46 0.53 7.31 -23.00
N ASP A 47 0.11 7.92 -21.89
CA ASP A 47 -0.48 9.26 -21.81
C ASP A 47 0.14 10.08 -20.65
N SER A 48 -0.33 11.30 -20.38
CA SER A 48 0.20 12.17 -19.31
C SER A 48 0.00 11.58 -17.90
N TYR A 49 -0.92 10.63 -17.71
CA TYR A 49 -1.07 9.90 -16.45
C TYR A 49 0.13 8.99 -16.15
N ALA A 50 1.05 8.79 -17.13
CA ALA A 50 2.33 8.13 -16.89
C ALA A 50 3.12 8.77 -15.75
N THR A 51 2.98 10.08 -15.50
CA THR A 51 3.57 10.76 -14.34
C THR A 51 3.19 10.12 -13.00
N TYR A 52 2.05 9.46 -12.92
CA TYR A 52 1.59 8.72 -11.74
C TYR A 52 1.85 7.20 -11.87
N TRP A 53 1.49 6.61 -13.03
CA TRP A 53 1.48 5.16 -13.20
C TRP A 53 2.86 4.55 -13.41
N ASN A 54 3.69 5.18 -14.22
CA ASN A 54 5.09 4.84 -14.44
C ASN A 54 5.79 5.97 -15.20
N PRO A 55 6.59 6.80 -14.55
CA PRO A 55 7.21 7.97 -15.20
C PRO A 55 8.12 7.58 -16.39
N ALA A 56 8.64 6.35 -16.44
CA ALA A 56 9.40 5.86 -17.59
C ALA A 56 8.56 5.84 -18.88
N GLY A 57 7.23 5.74 -18.79
CA GLY A 57 6.33 5.82 -19.92
C GLY A 57 6.45 7.13 -20.71
N LEU A 58 6.77 8.23 -20.03
CA LEU A 58 6.97 9.54 -20.66
C LEU A 58 8.08 9.51 -21.72
N GLY A 59 9.14 8.72 -21.51
CA GLY A 59 10.28 8.65 -22.44
C GLY A 59 9.90 8.16 -23.84
N PHE A 60 8.80 7.44 -23.99
CA PHE A 60 8.27 6.98 -25.27
C PHE A 60 7.26 7.94 -25.90
N GLN A 61 6.94 9.04 -25.23
CA GLN A 61 5.87 9.93 -25.65
C GLN A 61 6.43 11.18 -26.33
N SER A 62 5.66 11.71 -27.27
CA SER A 62 5.99 12.93 -28.04
C SER A 62 4.87 13.95 -27.90
N GLY A 63 5.20 15.22 -28.09
CA GLY A 63 4.24 16.32 -28.02
C GLY A 63 3.85 16.70 -26.59
N TYR A 64 3.14 17.82 -26.51
CA TYR A 64 2.61 18.34 -25.23
C TYR A 64 1.25 17.73 -24.94
N GLU A 65 0.99 17.45 -23.70
CA GLU A 65 -0.30 16.94 -23.26
C GLU A 65 -0.62 17.46 -21.86
N VAL A 66 -1.88 17.78 -21.63
CA VAL A 66 -2.44 18.09 -20.32
C VAL A 66 -3.73 17.30 -20.15
N SER A 67 -3.87 16.63 -19.02
CA SER A 67 -5.06 15.85 -18.67
C SER A 67 -5.51 16.18 -17.25
N GLY A 68 -6.81 16.15 -17.03
CA GLY A 68 -7.41 16.39 -15.73
C GLY A 68 -8.53 15.42 -15.43
N MET A 69 -8.75 15.19 -14.15
CA MET A 69 -9.86 14.38 -13.63
C MET A 69 -10.41 15.02 -12.37
N HIS A 70 -11.73 15.07 -12.27
CA HIS A 70 -12.47 15.39 -11.06
C HIS A 70 -13.44 14.26 -10.76
N VAL A 71 -13.46 13.78 -9.52
CA VAL A 71 -14.34 12.71 -9.07
C VAL A 71 -14.94 13.07 -7.71
N ASN A 72 -16.26 13.12 -7.62
CA ASN A 72 -16.93 13.13 -6.33
C ASN A 72 -16.69 11.79 -5.66
N TRP A 73 -16.07 11.83 -4.47
CA TRP A 73 -15.71 10.64 -3.72
C TRP A 73 -16.88 10.19 -2.85
N LEU A 74 -17.24 8.90 -2.92
CA LEU A 74 -18.37 8.34 -2.19
C LEU A 74 -19.72 9.11 -2.38
N PRO A 75 -20.16 9.39 -3.62
CA PRO A 75 -21.38 10.15 -3.87
C PRO A 75 -22.60 9.44 -3.26
N GLY A 76 -23.44 10.22 -2.58
CA GLY A 76 -24.61 9.71 -1.85
C GLY A 76 -24.35 9.25 -0.42
N LEU A 77 -23.08 9.18 0.03
CA LEU A 77 -22.70 8.99 1.42
C LEU A 77 -22.20 10.31 2.03
N VAL A 78 -21.39 11.05 1.27
CA VAL A 78 -20.80 12.34 1.65
C VAL A 78 -20.87 13.26 0.44
N ASP A 79 -21.33 14.50 0.62
CA ASP A 79 -21.57 15.41 -0.49
C ASP A 79 -20.38 16.34 -0.78
N ASP A 80 -19.41 16.45 0.13
CA ASP A 80 -18.31 17.42 0.09
C ASP A 80 -16.93 16.76 -0.12
N MET A 81 -16.86 15.45 -0.30
CA MET A 81 -15.62 14.75 -0.63
C MET A 81 -15.38 14.68 -2.13
N TYR A 82 -14.17 15.06 -2.56
CA TYR A 82 -13.79 14.92 -3.97
C TYR A 82 -12.29 14.73 -4.14
N TYR A 83 -11.93 14.14 -5.28
CA TYR A 83 -10.56 13.91 -5.70
C TYR A 83 -10.30 14.59 -7.05
N ASP A 84 -9.30 15.44 -7.08
CA ASP A 84 -8.82 16.12 -8.28
C ASP A 84 -7.44 15.62 -8.68
N PHE A 85 -7.24 15.41 -9.96
CA PHE A 85 -5.97 15.07 -10.55
C PHE A 85 -5.72 15.91 -11.80
N LEU A 86 -4.55 16.53 -11.88
CA LEU A 86 -4.08 17.25 -13.05
C LEU A 86 -2.68 16.76 -13.40
N ALA A 87 -2.46 16.39 -14.66
CA ALA A 87 -1.16 15.95 -15.15
C ALA A 87 -0.80 16.64 -16.46
N GLY A 88 0.50 16.75 -16.72
CA GLY A 88 1.00 17.27 -17.99
C GLY A 88 2.37 16.73 -18.33
N ARG A 89 2.71 16.82 -19.62
CA ARG A 89 4.03 16.47 -20.13
C ARG A 89 4.49 17.42 -21.23
N ALA A 90 5.80 17.57 -21.32
CA ALA A 90 6.48 18.41 -22.30
C ALA A 90 7.82 17.77 -22.72
N PRO A 91 8.00 17.36 -23.97
CA PRO A 91 9.29 16.89 -24.46
C PRO A 91 10.25 18.08 -24.61
N VAL A 92 11.51 17.83 -24.25
CA VAL A 92 12.63 18.78 -24.44
C VAL A 92 13.66 18.09 -25.32
N GLU A 93 13.88 18.66 -26.50
CA GLU A 93 14.78 18.09 -27.52
C GLU A 93 16.20 17.90 -26.95
N GLY A 94 16.75 16.71 -27.14
CA GLY A 94 18.07 16.33 -26.67
C GLY A 94 18.21 16.03 -25.19
N LEU A 95 17.15 16.26 -24.38
CA LEU A 95 17.17 15.99 -22.94
C LEU A 95 16.24 14.85 -22.52
N GLY A 96 15.06 14.77 -23.10
CA GLY A 96 14.04 13.81 -22.71
C GLY A 96 12.67 14.44 -22.53
N VAL A 97 11.83 13.85 -21.71
CA VAL A 97 10.46 14.34 -21.46
C VAL A 97 10.31 14.73 -20.01
N PHE A 98 9.91 15.96 -19.78
CA PHE A 98 9.50 16.48 -18.49
C PHE A 98 7.99 16.33 -18.34
N GLY A 99 7.54 16.18 -17.13
CA GLY A 99 6.13 16.12 -16.80
C GLY A 99 5.88 16.45 -15.33
N GLY A 100 4.67 16.24 -14.92
CA GLY A 100 4.29 16.40 -13.53
C GLY A 100 2.81 16.17 -13.32
N HIS A 101 2.42 16.04 -12.06
CA HIS A 101 1.02 15.97 -11.69
C HIS A 101 0.77 16.64 -10.35
N ILE A 102 -0.50 16.98 -10.14
CA ILE A 102 -1.02 17.48 -8.88
C ILE A 102 -2.18 16.58 -8.47
N ILE A 103 -2.18 16.19 -7.22
CA ILE A 103 -3.28 15.48 -6.55
C ILE A 103 -3.85 16.39 -5.48
N TYR A 104 -5.17 16.46 -5.41
CA TYR A 104 -5.89 17.11 -4.32
C TYR A 104 -7.07 16.23 -3.90
N LEU A 105 -7.07 15.80 -2.66
CA LEU A 105 -8.19 15.08 -2.04
C LEU A 105 -8.80 15.96 -0.95
N ASN A 106 -10.03 16.41 -1.17
CA ASN A 106 -10.86 16.97 -0.12
C ASN A 106 -11.58 15.84 0.61
N ALA A 107 -11.26 15.63 1.88
CA ALA A 107 -11.89 14.63 2.74
C ALA A 107 -13.12 15.18 3.51
N GLY A 108 -13.56 16.38 3.16
CA GLY A 108 -14.77 17.00 3.69
C GLY A 108 -14.61 17.67 5.05
N GLU A 109 -15.70 18.26 5.51
CA GLU A 109 -15.79 18.86 6.84
C GLU A 109 -15.98 17.81 7.92
N GLN A 110 -15.19 17.91 8.99
CA GLN A 110 -15.27 17.06 10.17
C GLN A 110 -15.82 17.86 11.35
N GLN A 111 -16.69 17.24 12.18
CA GLN A 111 -17.16 17.85 13.41
C GLN A 111 -16.15 17.64 14.53
N TYR A 112 -15.83 18.74 15.22
CA TYR A 112 -15.07 18.69 16.47
C TYR A 112 -16.04 18.68 17.65
N THR A 113 -15.92 17.65 18.51
CA THR A 113 -16.79 17.48 19.68
C THR A 113 -15.97 17.42 20.96
N ASP A 114 -16.58 17.83 22.07
CA ASP A 114 -16.01 17.61 23.40
C ASP A 114 -16.23 16.15 23.86
N ALA A 115 -15.72 15.83 25.06
CA ALA A 115 -15.89 14.51 25.67
C ALA A 115 -17.34 14.10 25.93
N ASN A 116 -18.27 15.05 25.92
CA ASN A 116 -19.71 14.83 26.12
C ASN A 116 -20.50 14.75 24.81
N GLY A 117 -19.79 14.85 23.66
CA GLY A 117 -20.41 14.84 22.33
C GLY A 117 -20.97 16.20 21.89
N THR A 118 -20.71 17.29 22.62
CA THR A 118 -21.16 18.64 22.23
C THR A 118 -20.29 19.16 21.09
N SER A 119 -20.92 19.62 20.00
CA SER A 119 -20.20 20.19 18.86
C SER A 119 -19.48 21.49 19.26
N LEU A 120 -18.18 21.53 19.02
CA LEU A 120 -17.31 22.69 19.22
C LEU A 120 -16.96 23.41 17.90
N GLY A 121 -17.58 22.99 16.79
CA GLY A 121 -17.38 23.53 15.46
C GLY A 121 -16.93 22.47 14.43
N THR A 122 -16.56 22.94 13.25
CA THR A 122 -16.06 22.12 12.16
C THR A 122 -14.64 22.48 11.76
N PHE A 123 -13.95 21.59 11.07
CA PHE A 123 -12.67 21.82 10.41
C PHE A 123 -12.63 21.04 9.10
N LEU A 124 -11.85 21.52 8.14
CA LEU A 124 -11.67 20.86 6.85
C LEU A 124 -10.46 19.92 6.90
N THR A 125 -10.63 18.71 6.38
CA THR A 125 -9.54 17.75 6.17
C THR A 125 -9.23 17.64 4.69
N TYR A 126 -7.96 17.84 4.30
CA TYR A 126 -7.54 17.68 2.91
C TYR A 126 -6.09 17.24 2.78
N PHE A 127 -5.79 16.63 1.63
CA PHE A 127 -4.48 16.11 1.28
C PHE A 127 -4.09 16.59 -0.11
N SER A 128 -2.84 16.93 -0.30
CA SER A 128 -2.34 17.33 -1.62
C SER A 128 -0.94 16.80 -1.88
N SER A 129 -0.64 16.57 -3.15
CA SER A 129 0.69 16.22 -3.62
C SER A 129 0.98 16.90 -4.96
N GLY A 130 2.17 17.44 -5.10
CA GLY A 130 2.69 17.91 -6.36
C GLY A 130 3.92 17.11 -6.76
N ALA A 131 3.99 16.62 -7.99
CA ALA A 131 5.11 15.86 -8.53
C ALA A 131 5.72 16.52 -9.75
N ILE A 132 7.04 16.50 -9.85
CA ILE A 132 7.81 16.80 -11.05
C ILE A 132 8.39 15.49 -11.57
N SER A 133 8.17 15.22 -12.86
CA SER A 133 8.57 13.98 -13.53
C SER A 133 9.63 14.28 -14.59
N TYR A 134 10.57 13.35 -14.73
CA TYR A 134 11.54 13.35 -15.82
C TYR A 134 11.73 11.93 -16.34
N ALA A 135 11.79 11.76 -17.65
CA ALA A 135 12.11 10.48 -18.27
C ALA A 135 13.02 10.64 -19.49
N THR A 136 13.83 9.64 -19.72
CA THR A 136 14.72 9.57 -20.88
C THR A 136 14.87 8.14 -21.38
N MET A 137 15.06 8.00 -22.69
CA MET A 137 15.39 6.72 -23.31
C MET A 137 16.84 6.35 -22.97
N ILE A 138 17.04 5.12 -22.51
CA ILE A 138 18.38 4.54 -22.30
C ILE A 138 18.79 3.58 -23.42
N SER A 139 17.83 3.15 -24.22
CA SER A 139 18.02 2.43 -25.46
C SER A 139 16.83 2.69 -26.40
N GLU A 140 16.86 2.18 -27.62
CA GLU A 140 15.74 2.29 -28.56
C GLU A 140 14.40 1.78 -28.03
N ASN A 141 14.46 0.78 -27.12
CA ASN A 141 13.30 0.10 -26.60
C ASN A 141 13.11 0.26 -25.09
N SER A 142 13.96 0.98 -24.38
CA SER A 142 13.90 1.09 -22.94
C SER A 142 14.05 2.52 -22.45
N SER A 143 13.27 2.86 -21.43
CA SER A 143 13.27 4.16 -20.80
C SER A 143 13.33 4.03 -19.28
N VAL A 144 13.91 5.02 -18.62
CA VAL A 144 13.84 5.23 -17.17
C VAL A 144 13.13 6.55 -16.88
N GLY A 145 12.44 6.59 -15.76
CA GLY A 145 11.74 7.79 -15.35
C GLY A 145 11.81 7.97 -13.84
N PHE A 146 11.72 9.23 -13.41
CA PHE A 146 11.83 9.64 -12.02
C PHE A 146 10.75 10.65 -11.68
N ASN A 147 10.20 10.57 -10.48
CA ASN A 147 9.40 11.63 -9.89
C ASN A 147 10.06 12.13 -8.62
N PHE A 148 9.97 13.43 -8.39
CA PHE A 148 10.12 14.06 -7.10
C PHE A 148 8.77 14.62 -6.68
N LYS A 149 8.31 14.28 -5.47
CA LYS A 149 7.01 14.67 -4.93
C LYS A 149 7.16 15.49 -3.66
N ILE A 150 6.30 16.47 -3.50
CA ILE A 150 6.05 17.16 -2.23
C ILE A 150 4.62 16.84 -1.83
N LEU A 151 4.44 16.46 -0.57
CA LEU A 151 3.16 16.09 0.02
C LEU A 151 2.80 17.05 1.15
N TYR A 152 1.55 17.43 1.19
CA TYR A 152 0.99 18.20 2.28
C TYR A 152 -0.30 17.54 2.77
N GLN A 153 -0.36 17.28 4.05
CA GLN A 153 -1.50 16.67 4.72
C GLN A 153 -2.02 17.60 5.79
N HIS A 154 -3.30 17.93 5.72
CA HIS A 154 -4.00 18.77 6.69
C HIS A 154 -5.14 17.96 7.28
N LEU A 155 -4.95 17.48 8.50
CA LEU A 155 -5.96 16.70 9.23
C LEU A 155 -6.89 17.62 10.01
N THR A 156 -6.34 18.62 10.71
CA THR A 156 -7.12 19.54 11.55
C THR A 156 -6.35 20.79 11.89
N ASP A 157 -7.08 21.91 12.03
CA ASP A 157 -6.57 23.18 12.58
C ASP A 157 -6.63 23.23 14.12
N LYS A 158 -7.32 22.28 14.72
CA LYS A 158 -7.51 22.23 16.17
C LYS A 158 -6.35 21.52 16.85
N ASN A 159 -6.06 21.94 18.07
CA ASN A 159 -5.10 21.24 18.91
C ASN A 159 -5.65 19.87 19.27
N VAL A 160 -4.92 18.81 18.92
CA VAL A 160 -5.31 17.42 19.19
C VAL A 160 -4.63 16.93 20.46
N GLY A 161 -5.42 16.42 21.40
CA GLY A 161 -4.93 15.86 22.65
C GLY A 161 -4.34 16.86 23.62
N THR A 162 -3.41 16.41 24.44
CA THR A 162 -2.64 17.23 25.39
C THR A 162 -1.53 18.04 24.70
N GLU A 163 -1.16 17.65 23.50
CA GLU A 163 -0.16 18.31 22.67
C GLU A 163 -0.84 19.39 21.82
N LYS A 164 -0.48 20.63 22.06
CA LYS A 164 -1.08 21.82 21.41
C LYS A 164 -0.56 22.01 19.98
N THR A 165 -0.53 20.95 19.16
CA THR A 165 0.00 20.99 17.80
C THR A 165 -1.11 20.85 16.77
N LYS A 166 -0.94 21.52 15.63
CA LYS A 166 -1.85 21.39 14.48
C LYS A 166 -1.60 20.05 13.79
N GLY A 167 -2.66 19.36 13.39
CA GLY A 167 -2.59 18.12 12.63
C GLY A 167 -2.19 18.34 11.18
N THR A 168 -0.99 18.88 10.93
CA THR A 168 -0.47 19.11 9.58
C THR A 168 0.90 18.47 9.40
N ALA A 169 1.14 17.88 8.24
CA ALA A 169 2.44 17.34 7.89
C ALA A 169 2.85 17.71 6.47
N THR A 170 4.13 18.00 6.29
CA THR A 170 4.75 18.19 4.97
C THR A 170 5.86 17.17 4.82
N ASN A 171 5.85 16.46 3.70
CA ASN A 171 6.84 15.42 3.42
C ASN A 171 7.25 15.47 1.95
N PHE A 172 8.25 14.67 1.58
CA PHE A 172 8.66 14.49 0.21
C PHE A 172 8.84 13.00 -0.11
N GLY A 173 8.75 12.67 -1.39
CA GLY A 173 8.93 11.31 -1.87
C GLY A 173 9.48 11.26 -3.29
N PHE A 174 9.93 10.08 -3.66
CA PHE A 174 10.48 9.79 -4.97
C PHE A 174 9.82 8.55 -5.57
N ASP A 175 9.73 8.53 -6.89
CA ASP A 175 9.41 7.33 -7.64
C ASP A 175 10.52 7.06 -8.66
N VAL A 176 10.76 5.78 -8.93
CA VAL A 176 11.69 5.32 -9.96
C VAL A 176 10.95 4.31 -10.83
N GLY A 177 10.92 4.57 -12.12
CA GLY A 177 10.26 3.72 -13.09
C GLY A 177 11.21 3.22 -14.19
N TYR A 178 10.90 2.04 -14.68
CA TYR A 178 11.50 1.42 -15.86
C TYR A 178 10.42 0.91 -16.78
N LEU A 179 10.58 1.11 -18.08
CA LEU A 179 9.69 0.58 -19.11
C LEU A 179 10.52 0.10 -20.29
N SER A 180 10.28 -1.12 -20.72
CA SER A 180 10.91 -1.70 -21.90
C SER A 180 9.86 -2.31 -22.81
N LYS A 181 9.94 -1.98 -24.10
CA LYS A 181 8.95 -2.35 -25.12
C LYS A 181 9.55 -3.25 -26.17
N GLY A 182 8.67 -4.02 -26.82
CA GLY A 182 9.03 -4.71 -28.06
C GLY A 182 9.54 -6.12 -27.92
N TYR A 183 9.43 -6.77 -26.79
CA TYR A 183 9.71 -8.20 -26.65
C TYR A 183 8.75 -9.06 -27.47
N LEU A 184 9.12 -10.31 -27.71
CA LEU A 184 8.33 -11.28 -28.49
C LEU A 184 7.91 -10.73 -29.88
N GLY A 185 8.85 -10.09 -30.59
CA GLY A 185 8.58 -9.51 -31.90
C GLY A 185 7.66 -8.28 -31.86
N GLY A 186 7.76 -7.46 -30.83
CA GLY A 186 6.99 -6.24 -30.66
C GLY A 186 5.63 -6.43 -29.99
N LYS A 187 5.37 -7.59 -29.41
CA LYS A 187 4.06 -7.92 -28.84
C LYS A 187 4.00 -7.78 -27.32
N LEU A 188 5.13 -7.71 -26.63
CA LEU A 188 5.18 -7.67 -25.17
C LEU A 188 6.01 -6.48 -24.70
N ASP A 189 5.43 -5.68 -23.80
CA ASP A 189 6.09 -4.61 -23.07
C ASP A 189 6.12 -4.97 -21.58
N LEU A 190 7.19 -4.60 -20.89
CA LEU A 190 7.40 -4.88 -19.48
C LEU A 190 7.66 -3.57 -18.73
N GLY A 191 6.96 -3.35 -17.65
CA GLY A 191 7.10 -2.19 -16.78
C GLY A 191 7.41 -2.58 -15.35
N ALA A 192 8.21 -1.75 -14.70
CA ALA A 192 8.49 -1.85 -13.27
C ALA A 192 8.56 -0.43 -12.67
N MET A 193 8.09 -0.28 -11.44
CA MET A 193 8.16 0.98 -10.70
C MET A 193 8.25 0.71 -9.21
N VAL A 194 9.07 1.50 -8.52
CA VAL A 194 8.99 1.66 -7.08
C VAL A 194 8.48 3.07 -6.81
N ALA A 195 7.34 3.16 -6.15
CA ALA A 195 6.66 4.41 -5.88
C ALA A 195 6.72 4.79 -4.39
N ASN A 196 6.65 6.08 -4.12
CA ASN A 196 6.53 6.65 -2.78
C ASN A 196 7.72 6.34 -1.85
N LEU A 197 8.94 6.29 -2.39
CA LEU A 197 10.16 6.22 -1.60
C LEU A 197 10.36 7.53 -0.85
N GLY A 198 10.48 7.51 0.47
CA GLY A 198 10.71 8.74 1.23
C GLY A 198 10.80 8.51 2.74
N PRO A 199 11.07 9.56 3.51
CA PRO A 199 11.09 9.49 4.96
C PRO A 199 9.69 9.29 5.53
N LYS A 200 9.61 8.82 6.76
CA LYS A 200 8.37 8.72 7.51
C LYS A 200 7.70 10.09 7.66
N VAL A 201 6.39 10.10 7.65
CA VAL A 201 5.57 11.30 7.90
C VAL A 201 5.45 11.54 9.39
N ILE A 202 5.70 12.76 9.81
CA ILE A 202 5.62 13.18 11.20
C ILE A 202 4.58 14.28 11.31
N PHE A 203 3.51 14.06 12.08
CA PHE A 203 2.54 15.10 12.41
C PHE A 203 2.92 15.86 13.68
N ASN A 204 3.13 15.16 14.78
CA ASN A 204 3.40 15.75 16.08
C ASN A 204 4.67 15.20 16.72
N ASP A 205 4.81 13.88 16.77
CA ASP A 205 5.88 13.19 17.46
C ASP A 205 6.66 12.31 16.49
N LYS A 206 7.98 12.28 16.68
CA LYS A 206 8.87 11.41 15.90
C LYS A 206 8.68 9.93 16.21
N GLU A 207 8.23 9.63 17.43
CA GLU A 207 7.94 8.27 17.87
C GLU A 207 6.67 7.70 17.23
N GLN A 208 5.78 8.58 16.72
CA GLN A 208 4.56 8.25 16.00
C GLN A 208 4.67 8.52 14.49
N ALA A 209 5.87 8.40 13.94
CA ALA A 209 6.13 8.68 12.54
C ALA A 209 5.74 7.48 11.67
N ASP A 210 4.75 7.66 10.80
CA ASP A 210 4.23 6.64 9.89
C ASP A 210 5.02 6.59 8.57
N PRO A 211 5.31 5.41 8.01
CA PRO A 211 5.97 5.28 6.73
C PRO A 211 5.09 5.76 5.57
N LEU A 212 5.71 6.23 4.49
CA LEU A 212 5.02 6.42 3.22
C LEU A 212 4.61 5.07 2.62
N PRO A 213 3.51 5.01 1.85
CA PRO A 213 3.04 3.77 1.23
C PRO A 213 3.94 3.40 0.04
N THR A 214 5.16 2.97 0.35
CA THR A 214 6.13 2.53 -0.66
C THR A 214 5.59 1.29 -1.35
N ASN A 215 5.51 1.33 -2.68
CA ASN A 215 4.85 0.31 -3.47
C ASN A 215 5.74 -0.14 -4.64
N LEU A 216 5.98 -1.45 -4.71
CA LEU A 216 6.56 -2.09 -5.89
C LEU A 216 5.44 -2.45 -6.86
N LYS A 217 5.57 -1.98 -8.09
CA LYS A 217 4.64 -2.26 -9.18
C LYS A 217 5.39 -2.95 -10.31
N LEU A 218 4.89 -4.10 -10.73
CA LEU A 218 5.41 -4.85 -11.87
C LEU A 218 4.26 -5.11 -12.83
N GLY A 219 4.47 -4.91 -14.13
CA GLY A 219 3.40 -5.09 -15.09
C GLY A 219 3.87 -5.53 -16.46
N PHE A 220 2.93 -6.07 -17.22
CA PHE A 220 3.12 -6.31 -18.64
C PHE A 220 1.92 -5.84 -19.47
N ASN A 221 2.22 -5.44 -20.70
CA ASN A 221 1.24 -5.19 -21.75
C ASN A 221 1.52 -6.11 -22.92
N MET A 222 0.60 -7.03 -23.21
CA MET A 222 0.74 -8.01 -24.27
C MET A 222 -0.29 -7.79 -25.37
N ARG A 223 0.18 -7.58 -26.60
CA ARG A 223 -0.66 -7.53 -27.78
C ARG A 223 -0.99 -8.96 -28.25
N VAL A 224 -2.22 -9.39 -27.97
CA VAL A 224 -2.67 -10.75 -28.30
C VAL A 224 -3.30 -10.85 -29.69
N TYR A 225 -3.87 -9.72 -30.17
CA TYR A 225 -4.44 -9.63 -31.51
C TYR A 225 -4.20 -8.26 -32.12
N ASP A 226 -3.78 -8.21 -33.38
CA ASP A 226 -3.60 -6.97 -34.13
C ASP A 226 -3.99 -7.19 -35.60
N SER A 227 -4.95 -6.40 -36.05
CA SER A 227 -5.41 -6.40 -37.44
C SER A 227 -5.57 -4.96 -37.92
N LYS A 228 -5.90 -4.79 -39.21
CA LYS A 228 -6.10 -3.46 -39.80
C LYS A 228 -7.10 -2.59 -39.03
N TYR A 229 -8.12 -3.19 -38.39
CA TYR A 229 -9.23 -2.46 -37.76
C TYR A 229 -9.38 -2.73 -36.27
N ASN A 230 -8.78 -3.79 -35.76
CA ASN A 230 -8.97 -4.21 -34.38
C ASN A 230 -7.63 -4.57 -33.73
N ARG A 231 -7.44 -4.08 -32.51
CA ARG A 231 -6.31 -4.42 -31.64
C ARG A 231 -6.84 -4.86 -30.29
N LEU A 232 -6.31 -5.95 -29.78
CA LEU A 232 -6.58 -6.47 -28.44
C LEU A 232 -5.27 -6.59 -27.68
N ASN A 233 -5.17 -5.85 -26.60
CA ASN A 233 -4.07 -5.95 -25.64
C ASN A 233 -4.62 -6.54 -24.33
N VAL A 234 -3.78 -7.33 -23.68
CA VAL A 234 -3.98 -7.76 -22.29
C VAL A 234 -2.93 -7.06 -21.46
N VAL A 235 -3.37 -6.40 -20.41
CA VAL A 235 -2.52 -5.73 -19.41
C VAL A 235 -2.69 -6.41 -18.07
N TYR A 236 -1.59 -6.51 -17.32
CA TYR A 236 -1.59 -7.11 -16.00
C TYR A 236 -0.54 -6.44 -15.15
N ASP A 237 -0.93 -6.06 -13.95
CA ASP A 237 -0.02 -5.45 -12.97
C ASP A 237 -0.10 -6.20 -11.65
N VAL A 238 1.04 -6.33 -10.99
CA VAL A 238 1.18 -6.76 -9.60
C VAL A 238 1.66 -5.57 -8.80
N ASN A 239 0.93 -5.24 -7.75
CA ASN A 239 1.26 -4.17 -6.83
C ASN A 239 1.50 -4.78 -5.44
N LYS A 240 2.66 -4.49 -4.85
CA LYS A 240 3.00 -4.94 -3.51
C LYS A 240 3.48 -3.77 -2.66
N LEU A 241 2.81 -3.53 -1.55
CA LEU A 241 3.31 -2.62 -0.53
C LEU A 241 4.57 -3.19 0.11
N LEU A 242 5.64 -2.37 0.15
CA LEU A 242 6.96 -2.78 0.65
C LEU A 242 7.21 -2.35 2.09
N VAL A 243 6.29 -1.59 2.68
CA VAL A 243 6.43 -1.09 4.04
C VAL A 243 5.54 -1.93 4.94
N GLY A 244 6.17 -2.62 5.88
CA GLY A 244 5.51 -3.29 6.98
C GLY A 244 5.77 -2.52 8.27
N GLU A 245 4.75 -2.09 8.94
CA GLU A 245 4.79 -1.68 10.33
C GLU A 245 4.09 -2.76 11.14
N TYR A 246 4.84 -3.38 12.03
CA TYR A 246 4.37 -4.50 12.81
C TYR A 246 4.11 -4.02 14.23
N ALA A 247 2.89 -4.23 14.71
CA ALA A 247 2.54 -4.01 16.11
C ALA A 247 3.26 -5.05 16.99
N SER A 248 3.40 -4.75 18.28
CA SER A 248 3.84 -5.78 19.24
C SER A 248 2.80 -6.90 19.29
N MET A 249 3.24 -8.13 19.04
CA MET A 249 2.37 -9.31 19.01
C MET A 249 3.05 -10.47 19.73
N ASP A 250 2.27 -11.22 20.49
CA ASP A 250 2.64 -12.50 21.08
C ASP A 250 2.45 -13.58 20.00
N TRP A 251 3.51 -13.94 19.30
CA TRP A 251 3.46 -14.87 18.18
C TRP A 251 3.45 -16.33 18.61
N ASP A 252 4.05 -16.65 19.76
CA ASP A 252 4.11 -18.02 20.27
C ASP A 252 2.99 -18.35 21.29
N GLY A 253 2.17 -17.34 21.65
CA GLY A 253 1.02 -17.52 22.54
C GLY A 253 1.40 -17.79 24.00
N ASP A 254 2.60 -17.40 24.43
CA ASP A 254 3.07 -17.59 25.80
C ASP A 254 2.54 -16.51 26.78
N LEU A 255 1.75 -15.56 26.27
CA LEU A 255 1.18 -14.41 26.98
C LEU A 255 2.22 -13.37 27.43
N LYS A 256 3.38 -13.34 26.79
CA LYS A 256 4.40 -12.33 26.99
C LYS A 256 4.79 -11.75 25.63
N ILE A 257 5.36 -10.56 25.66
CA ILE A 257 5.95 -9.93 24.48
C ILE A 257 7.47 -9.94 24.69
N GLY A 258 8.18 -10.65 23.85
CA GLY A 258 9.63 -10.82 23.99
C GLY A 258 10.03 -11.72 25.16
N GLY A 259 11.23 -11.55 25.63
CA GLY A 259 11.79 -12.34 26.73
C GLY A 259 12.89 -13.30 26.27
N TYR A 260 13.21 -13.28 24.97
CA TYR A 260 14.26 -14.07 24.36
C TYR A 260 15.14 -13.19 23.42
N ASN A 261 16.34 -13.64 23.14
CA ASN A 261 17.20 -13.06 22.12
C ASN A 261 16.91 -13.68 20.75
N GLU A 262 17.53 -13.17 19.67
CA GLU A 262 17.37 -13.65 18.32
C GLU A 262 17.69 -15.14 18.11
N ASP A 263 18.51 -15.73 18.99
CA ASP A 263 18.89 -17.13 18.98
C ASP A 263 17.91 -18.03 19.80
N GLY A 264 16.81 -17.48 20.32
CA GLY A 264 15.82 -18.19 21.13
C GLY A 264 16.28 -18.51 22.57
N ASN A 265 17.35 -17.86 23.07
CA ASN A 265 17.76 -18.02 24.48
C ASN A 265 17.04 -17.00 25.36
N GLU A 266 16.68 -17.41 26.57
CA GLU A 266 16.03 -16.52 27.54
C GLU A 266 16.86 -15.25 27.78
N ASP A 267 16.27 -14.11 27.53
CA ASP A 267 16.76 -12.76 27.79
C ASP A 267 15.60 -11.88 28.24
N PRO A 268 15.48 -11.54 29.52
CA PRO A 268 14.37 -10.70 30.01
C PRO A 268 14.26 -9.33 29.36
N SER A 269 15.29 -8.89 28.66
CA SER A 269 15.31 -7.65 27.85
C SER A 269 15.18 -7.91 26.36
N GLY A 270 15.06 -9.16 25.95
CA GLY A 270 14.99 -9.59 24.57
C GLY A 270 13.66 -9.23 23.92
N ASN A 271 13.72 -9.00 22.64
CA ASN A 271 12.58 -8.54 21.81
C ASN A 271 11.94 -9.69 21.02
N TYR A 272 12.45 -10.90 21.20
CA TYR A 272 12.10 -12.06 20.42
C TYR A 272 11.36 -13.09 21.27
N ASN A 273 10.61 -13.96 20.63
CA ASN A 273 10.09 -15.17 21.23
C ASN A 273 11.13 -16.29 21.21
N LYS A 274 10.77 -17.44 21.76
CA LYS A 274 11.61 -18.64 21.81
C LYS A 274 12.06 -19.11 20.41
N ASP A 275 11.27 -18.85 19.38
CA ASP A 275 11.52 -19.27 17.99
C ASP A 275 12.31 -18.22 17.19
N GLY A 276 12.79 -17.15 17.84
CA GLY A 276 13.58 -16.08 17.25
C GLY A 276 12.75 -15.11 16.39
N GLN A 277 11.43 -15.05 16.60
CA GLN A 277 10.57 -14.06 15.96
C GLN A 277 10.53 -12.79 16.82
N ASN A 278 10.62 -11.64 16.16
CA ASN A 278 10.54 -10.35 16.86
C ASN A 278 9.09 -10.04 17.23
N GLU A 279 8.81 -9.90 18.51
CA GLU A 279 7.50 -9.62 19.07
C GLU A 279 7.26 -8.15 19.40
N ILE A 280 8.29 -7.33 19.34
CA ILE A 280 8.18 -5.89 19.61
C ILE A 280 7.80 -5.15 18.33
N ALA A 281 6.96 -4.12 18.48
CA ALA A 281 6.60 -3.23 17.40
C ALA A 281 7.87 -2.74 16.66
N HIS A 282 7.90 -2.96 15.36
CA HIS A 282 9.01 -2.53 14.51
C HIS A 282 8.54 -2.16 13.10
N THR A 283 9.39 -1.44 12.38
CA THR A 283 9.13 -1.10 10.98
C THR A 283 10.28 -1.62 10.14
N ASP A 284 9.96 -2.41 9.15
CA ASP A 284 10.93 -2.86 8.17
C ASP A 284 11.33 -1.70 7.25
N SER A 285 12.61 -1.68 6.87
CA SER A 285 13.09 -0.75 5.84
C SER A 285 12.53 -1.18 4.47
N TRP A 286 12.28 -0.21 3.57
CA TRP A 286 11.71 -0.45 2.25
C TRP A 286 12.43 -1.55 1.45
N TRP A 287 13.76 -1.66 1.56
CA TRP A 287 14.55 -2.67 0.85
C TRP A 287 14.38 -4.07 1.46
N LYS A 288 14.15 -4.17 2.77
CA LYS A 288 13.77 -5.42 3.42
C LYS A 288 12.38 -5.85 2.95
N GLY A 289 11.43 -4.90 2.88
CA GLY A 289 10.09 -5.13 2.38
C GLY A 289 10.03 -5.72 0.96
N ILE A 290 11.03 -5.46 0.09
CA ILE A 290 11.12 -6.12 -1.22
C ILE A 290 11.18 -7.65 -1.09
N PHE A 291 11.82 -8.15 -0.05
CA PHE A 291 12.01 -9.59 0.15
C PHE A 291 11.04 -10.16 1.18
N THR A 292 10.82 -9.47 2.30
CA THR A 292 10.01 -9.96 3.41
C THR A 292 8.52 -9.84 3.14
N SER A 293 8.06 -8.81 2.44
CA SER A 293 6.63 -8.61 2.21
C SER A 293 5.97 -9.66 1.30
N PHE A 294 6.73 -10.50 0.61
CA PHE A 294 6.22 -11.68 -0.11
C PHE A 294 6.18 -12.94 0.77
N LEU A 295 6.69 -12.85 1.98
CA LEU A 295 6.80 -13.95 2.93
C LEU A 295 6.22 -13.55 4.30
N ASP A 296 5.38 -12.51 4.33
CA ASP A 296 4.85 -11.92 5.55
C ASP A 296 4.14 -12.97 6.42
N ASP A 297 3.27 -13.80 5.84
CA ASP A 297 2.56 -14.85 6.58
C ASP A 297 3.52 -15.93 7.10
N TRP A 298 4.55 -16.26 6.34
CA TRP A 298 5.55 -17.24 6.77
C TRP A 298 6.48 -16.68 7.85
N TYR A 299 6.82 -15.38 7.79
CA TYR A 299 7.69 -14.74 8.78
C TYR A 299 6.94 -14.25 10.02
N LEU A 300 5.65 -13.95 9.91
CA LEU A 300 4.90 -13.20 10.90
C LEU A 300 3.61 -13.89 11.35
N GLY A 301 3.05 -14.79 10.58
CA GLY A 301 1.75 -15.39 10.83
C GLY A 301 1.76 -16.90 11.00
N GLY A 302 2.91 -17.55 10.81
CA GLY A 302 3.03 -18.99 10.89
C GLY A 302 4.01 -19.44 11.95
N ASP A 303 3.78 -20.60 12.48
CA ASP A 303 4.76 -21.34 13.23
C ASP A 303 5.94 -21.67 12.28
N ARG A 304 7.11 -21.10 12.56
CA ARG A 304 8.34 -21.41 11.82
C ARG A 304 8.92 -22.76 12.18
N ASN A 305 8.57 -23.26 13.33
CA ASN A 305 9.05 -24.53 13.84
C ASN A 305 8.05 -25.62 13.51
N MET A 306 8.13 -26.15 12.29
CA MET A 306 7.31 -27.26 11.81
C MET A 306 7.46 -28.55 12.62
N ASP A 307 8.44 -28.60 13.54
CA ASP A 307 8.68 -29.73 14.46
C ASP A 307 7.99 -29.49 15.83
N ASP A 308 7.38 -28.32 16.03
CA ASP A 308 6.67 -28.01 17.26
C ASP A 308 5.28 -28.64 17.20
N ASP A 309 5.02 -29.59 18.09
CA ASP A 309 3.74 -30.29 18.22
C ASP A 309 2.60 -29.34 18.70
N ARG A 310 2.53 -28.14 18.18
CA ARG A 310 1.43 -27.21 18.40
C ARG A 310 0.15 -27.85 17.87
N VAL A 311 -0.63 -28.36 18.74
CA VAL A 311 -1.96 -28.88 18.43
C VAL A 311 -2.84 -27.69 18.05
N ILE A 312 -3.05 -27.51 16.74
CA ILE A 312 -4.01 -26.53 16.24
C ILE A 312 -5.37 -26.85 16.80
N GLY A 313 -5.99 -25.89 17.43
CA GLY A 313 -7.26 -26.13 18.10
C GLY A 313 -7.10 -26.84 19.44
N GLY A 314 -8.02 -27.70 19.74
CA GLY A 314 -8.09 -28.37 21.01
C GLY A 314 -8.84 -27.59 22.09
N TYR A 315 -9.39 -26.41 21.73
CA TYR A 315 -10.18 -25.55 22.59
C TYR A 315 -11.56 -25.25 22.00
N GLY A 316 -12.51 -24.94 22.86
CA GLY A 316 -13.80 -24.38 22.50
C GLY A 316 -13.74 -22.86 22.37
N PRO A 317 -14.82 -22.23 21.90
CA PRO A 317 -14.89 -20.76 21.70
C PRO A 317 -14.77 -19.97 23.02
N ASP A 318 -14.83 -20.62 24.15
CA ASP A 318 -14.68 -20.07 25.51
C ASP A 318 -13.27 -20.34 26.10
N SER A 319 -12.32 -20.75 25.26
CA SER A 319 -10.96 -21.14 25.64
C SER A 319 -10.90 -22.35 26.60
N SER A 320 -11.95 -23.16 26.67
CA SER A 320 -11.94 -24.42 27.40
C SER A 320 -11.32 -25.55 26.56
N ALA A 321 -10.43 -26.35 27.13
CA ALA A 321 -9.83 -27.49 26.43
C ALA A 321 -10.93 -28.53 26.06
N VAL A 322 -11.07 -28.78 24.73
CA VAL A 322 -12.08 -29.70 24.19
C VAL A 322 -11.43 -30.56 23.10
N GLU A 323 -11.53 -31.89 23.24
CA GLU A 323 -11.00 -32.79 22.19
C GLU A 323 -11.65 -32.52 20.85
N GLY A 324 -10.84 -32.21 19.81
CA GLY A 324 -11.32 -31.83 18.50
C GLY A 324 -11.89 -30.40 18.40
N GLY A 325 -11.61 -29.54 19.37
CA GLY A 325 -11.96 -28.13 19.32
C GLY A 325 -11.28 -27.44 18.15
N LEU A 326 -11.94 -26.42 17.57
CA LEU A 326 -11.49 -25.68 16.41
C LEU A 326 -10.88 -24.31 16.78
N TYR A 327 -10.75 -24.03 18.06
CA TYR A 327 -10.29 -22.75 18.59
C TYR A 327 -8.95 -22.92 19.29
N GLY A 328 -8.11 -21.90 19.26
CA GLY A 328 -6.94 -21.80 20.09
C GLY A 328 -7.27 -21.49 21.55
N ASN A 329 -6.26 -21.55 22.42
CA ASN A 329 -6.39 -21.17 23.81
C ASN A 329 -6.77 -19.72 24.07
N ASN A 330 -6.62 -18.87 23.04
CA ASN A 330 -7.00 -17.45 22.99
C ASN A 330 -8.47 -17.23 22.56
N GLY A 331 -9.23 -18.30 22.27
CA GLY A 331 -10.62 -18.23 21.79
C GLY A 331 -10.76 -17.82 20.31
N LEU A 332 -9.67 -17.77 19.57
CA LEU A 332 -9.70 -17.51 18.14
C LEU A 332 -9.90 -18.82 17.35
N LEU A 333 -10.65 -18.73 16.25
CA LEU A 333 -10.91 -19.88 15.39
C LEU A 333 -9.65 -20.20 14.58
N GLU A 334 -9.05 -21.34 14.84
CA GLU A 334 -7.89 -21.88 14.12
C GLU A 334 -8.39 -22.88 13.07
N VAL A 335 -8.84 -22.37 11.92
CA VAL A 335 -9.32 -23.21 10.82
C VAL A 335 -8.24 -23.35 9.77
N GLY A 336 -7.76 -24.56 9.62
CA GLY A 336 -6.79 -24.95 8.60
C GLY A 336 -5.35 -24.98 9.13
N ASN A 337 -4.57 -25.84 8.54
CA ASN A 337 -3.14 -26.03 8.83
C ASN A 337 -2.35 -24.75 8.51
N SER A 338 -2.43 -23.75 9.37
CA SER A 338 -1.59 -22.56 9.25
C SER A 338 -0.16 -22.85 9.68
N ASP A 339 0.06 -23.90 10.47
CA ASP A 339 1.35 -24.21 11.07
C ASP A 339 2.36 -24.78 10.08
N ASP A 340 1.89 -25.42 9.00
CA ASP A 340 2.74 -26.02 7.96
C ASP A 340 2.86 -25.16 6.70
N ARG A 341 2.66 -23.83 6.78
CA ARG A 341 2.81 -22.97 5.63
C ARG A 341 4.25 -22.85 5.19
N SER A 342 4.52 -23.33 3.99
CA SER A 342 5.80 -23.10 3.33
C SER A 342 5.76 -21.75 2.58
N PRO A 343 6.92 -21.13 2.29
CA PRO A 343 6.98 -19.95 1.43
C PRO A 343 6.27 -20.13 0.07
N ALA A 344 6.15 -21.39 -0.40
CA ALA A 344 5.44 -21.71 -1.62
C ALA A 344 3.92 -21.63 -1.50
N ASP A 345 3.37 -21.72 -0.31
CA ASP A 345 1.94 -21.68 -0.06
C ASP A 345 1.44 -20.24 0.00
N GLU A 346 2.28 -19.31 0.44
CA GLU A 346 2.00 -17.88 0.38
C GLU A 346 1.86 -17.35 -1.05
N PHE A 347 2.61 -17.90 -2.00
CA PHE A 347 2.46 -17.54 -3.42
C PHE A 347 1.20 -18.12 -4.08
N LYS A 348 0.44 -18.98 -3.41
CA LYS A 348 -0.81 -19.56 -3.92
C LYS A 348 -2.06 -18.90 -3.36
N SER A 349 -1.94 -18.17 -2.25
CA SER A 349 -3.03 -17.41 -1.63
C SER A 349 -3.16 -16.03 -2.27
#